data_0a5d83ddc417e3365ef31df02def1892
#
_entry.id   0a5d83ddc417e3365ef31df02def1892
#
_cell.length_a   1.000
_cell.length_b   1.000
_cell.length_c   1.000
_cell.angle_alpha   90.00
_cell.angle_beta   90.00
_cell.angle_gamma   90.00
#
_symmetry.space_group_name_H-M   'P 1'
#
loop_
_entity.id
_entity.type
_entity.pdbx_description
1 polymer ?
#
loop_
_entity_poly.entity_id
_entity_poly.type
_entity_poly.pdbx_seq_one_letter_code
_entity_poly.pdbx_strand_id
1 'polypeptide(L)' 'MHTIEILGRENCPNCAKVEEMARDLDAELGEELSVEKVEDFEEIARRGVMSMPGVVVDGEVKSSGRVPNRDELRAWIEEA' A
#
# COMPACT_ATOMS: atom_id res chain seq x y z
N MET A 1 -15.33 -3.89 3.15
CA MET A 1 -14.21 -3.11 3.70
C MET A 1 -12.89 -3.62 3.15
N HIS A 2 -12.08 -2.72 2.64
CA HIS A 2 -10.79 -3.08 2.10
C HIS A 2 -9.66 -2.53 2.94
N THR A 3 -8.62 -3.32 3.11
CA THR A 3 -7.43 -2.88 3.85
C THR A 3 -6.26 -2.82 2.89
N ILE A 4 -5.62 -1.66 2.83
CA ILE A 4 -4.42 -1.48 2.05
C ILE A 4 -3.26 -1.25 3.01
N GLU A 5 -2.21 -2.05 2.84
CA GLU A 5 -1.01 -1.92 3.67
C GLU A 5 0.13 -1.40 2.81
N ILE A 6 0.76 -0.34 3.28
CA ILE A 6 1.92 0.24 2.62
C ILE A 6 3.15 -0.19 3.41
N LEU A 7 3.98 -1.00 2.81
CA LEU A 7 5.15 -1.57 3.47
C LEU A 7 6.37 -0.74 3.12
N GLY A 8 6.99 -0.15 4.11
CA GLY A 8 8.15 0.68 3.86
C GLY A 8 8.72 1.30 5.12
N ARG A 9 9.83 2.01 4.92
CA ARG A 9 10.54 2.67 6.02
C ARG A 9 10.07 4.10 6.20
N GLU A 10 10.35 4.62 7.41
CA GLU A 10 10.02 5.99 7.76
C GLU A 10 10.70 7.03 6.85
N ASN A 11 11.95 6.79 6.48
CA ASN A 11 12.72 7.72 5.66
C ASN A 11 12.79 7.33 4.19
N CYS A 12 11.72 6.78 3.68
CA CYS A 12 11.65 6.33 2.28
C CYS A 12 10.75 7.28 1.49
N PRO A 13 11.30 8.12 0.61
CA PRO A 13 10.48 9.05 -0.18
C PRO A 13 9.45 8.35 -1.05
N ASN A 14 9.82 7.22 -1.65
CA ASN A 14 8.89 6.47 -2.48
C ASN A 14 7.77 5.83 -1.67
N CYS A 15 8.10 5.35 -0.47
CA CYS A 15 7.11 4.79 0.44
C CYS A 15 6.09 5.86 0.85
N ALA A 16 6.58 7.07 1.12
CA ALA A 16 5.72 8.19 1.47
C ALA A 16 4.79 8.57 0.32
N LYS A 17 5.27 8.51 -0.92
CA LYS A 17 4.45 8.80 -2.09
C LYS A 17 3.31 7.80 -2.23
N VAL A 18 3.58 6.53 -2.01
CA VAL A 18 2.56 5.48 -2.10
C VAL A 18 1.53 5.67 -0.99
N GLU A 19 1.98 5.96 0.21
CA GLU A 19 1.08 6.21 1.34
C GLU A 19 0.17 7.40 1.05
N GLU A 20 0.73 8.47 0.52
CA GLU A 20 -0.03 9.67 0.18
C GLU A 20 -1.10 9.35 -0.86
N MET A 21 -0.75 8.61 -1.90
CA MET A 21 -1.72 8.18 -2.90
C MET A 21 -2.84 7.34 -2.31
N ALA A 22 -2.49 6.42 -1.42
CA ALA A 22 -3.48 5.57 -0.79
C ALA A 22 -4.46 6.37 0.07
N ARG A 23 -3.95 7.35 0.81
CA ARG A 23 -4.80 8.21 1.63
C ARG A 23 -5.67 9.13 0.79
N ASP A 24 -5.15 9.59 -0.35
CA ASP A 24 -5.94 10.38 -1.29
C ASP A 24 -7.09 9.57 -1.86
N LEU A 25 -6.84 8.32 -2.20
CA LEU A 25 -7.88 7.43 -2.70
C LEU A 25 -8.92 7.11 -1.64
N ASP A 26 -8.49 6.96 -0.39
CA ASP A 26 -9.41 6.76 0.72
C ASP A 26 -10.38 7.94 0.83
N ALA A 27 -9.85 9.16 0.76
CA ALA A 27 -10.67 10.36 0.83
C ALA A 27 -11.59 10.48 -0.39
N GLU A 28 -11.07 10.15 -1.58
CA GLU A 28 -11.82 10.26 -2.83
C GLU A 28 -12.95 9.24 -2.93
N LEU A 29 -12.67 8.01 -2.56
CA LEU A 29 -13.67 6.94 -2.67
C LEU A 29 -14.71 7.03 -1.57
N GLY A 30 -14.35 7.61 -0.43
CA GLY A 30 -15.28 7.77 0.69
C GLY A 30 -15.85 6.46 1.20
N GLU A 31 -15.21 5.35 0.87
CA GLU A 31 -15.69 4.03 1.18
C GLU A 31 -14.96 3.45 2.40
N GLU A 32 -15.25 2.21 2.69
CA GLU A 32 -14.68 1.49 3.81
C GLU A 32 -13.27 1.01 3.48
N LEU A 33 -12.36 1.95 3.28
CA LEU A 33 -10.96 1.66 3.02
C LEU A 33 -10.14 2.00 4.25
N SER A 34 -9.34 1.05 4.70
CA SER A 34 -8.42 1.28 5.80
C SER A 34 -7.00 1.31 5.24
N VAL A 35 -6.29 2.39 5.49
CA VAL A 35 -4.89 2.54 5.04
C VAL A 35 -3.99 2.35 6.24
N GLU A 36 -3.10 1.37 6.18
CA GLU A 36 -2.17 1.10 7.25
C GLU A 36 -0.75 1.15 6.72
N LYS A 37 0.15 1.73 7.49
CA LYS A 37 1.56 1.73 7.16
C LYS A 37 2.27 0.70 8.01
N VAL A 38 3.04 -0.17 7.36
CA VAL A 38 3.80 -1.21 8.04
C VAL A 38 5.28 -0.91 7.87
N GLU A 39 5.95 -0.60 8.97
CA GLU A 39 7.37 -0.23 8.97
C GLU A 39 8.25 -1.31 9.60
N ASP A 40 7.67 -2.27 10.26
CA ASP A 40 8.40 -3.34 10.92
C ASP A 40 8.96 -4.31 9.87
N PHE A 41 10.27 -4.45 9.86
CA PHE A 41 10.96 -5.30 8.89
C PHE A 41 10.47 -6.75 8.93
N GLU A 42 10.24 -7.28 10.11
CA GLU A 42 9.75 -8.66 10.23
C GLU A 42 8.36 -8.84 9.65
N GLU A 43 7.49 -7.86 9.86
CA GLU A 43 6.15 -7.90 9.31
C GLU A 43 6.17 -7.78 7.79
N ILE A 44 7.06 -6.96 7.25
CA ILE A 44 7.23 -6.81 5.81
C ILE A 44 7.71 -8.13 5.21
N ALA A 45 8.69 -8.76 5.86
CA ALA A 45 9.23 -10.04 5.40
C ALA A 45 8.18 -11.15 5.43
N ARG A 46 7.32 -11.15 6.45
CA ARG A 46 6.25 -12.15 6.56
C ARG A 46 5.27 -12.08 5.40
N ARG A 47 5.10 -10.91 4.83
CA ARG A 47 4.21 -10.74 3.68
C ARG A 47 4.88 -11.12 2.36
N GLY A 48 6.14 -11.54 2.41
CA GLY A 48 6.88 -11.93 1.23
C GLY A 48 7.40 -10.78 0.40
N VAL A 49 7.44 -9.59 0.97
CA VAL A 49 7.93 -8.39 0.27
C VAL A 49 9.42 -8.21 0.60
N MET A 50 10.23 -8.23 -0.44
CA MET A 50 11.68 -8.10 -0.30
C MET A 50 12.20 -6.72 -0.68
N SER A 51 11.38 -5.93 -1.35
CA SER A 51 11.74 -4.59 -1.81
C SER A 51 10.68 -3.59 -1.41
N MET A 52 11.10 -2.41 -1.04
CA MET A 52 10.19 -1.34 -0.63
C MET A 52 10.09 -0.27 -1.70
N PRO A 53 8.95 0.38 -1.86
CA PRO A 53 7.72 0.17 -1.12
C PRO A 53 6.95 -1.05 -1.62
N GLY A 54 6.22 -1.70 -0.71
CA GLY A 54 5.31 -2.77 -1.07
C GLY A 54 3.87 -2.36 -0.86
N VAL A 55 2.99 -2.89 -1.66
CA VAL A 55 1.55 -2.63 -1.55
C VAL A 55 0.82 -3.96 -1.39
N VAL A 56 0.06 -4.05 -0.32
CA VAL A 56 -0.76 -5.24 -0.03
C VAL A 56 -2.22 -4.78 0.06
N VAL A 57 -3.08 -5.42 -0.68
CA VAL A 57 -4.52 -5.13 -0.64
C VAL A 57 -5.25 -6.38 -0.20
N ASP A 58 -5.97 -6.27 0.91
CA ASP A 58 -6.72 -7.38 1.51
C ASP A 58 -5.89 -8.65 1.64
N GLY A 59 -4.65 -8.49 2.09
CA GLY A 59 -3.76 -9.61 2.35
C GLY A 59 -3.00 -10.12 1.15
N GLU A 60 -3.21 -9.55 -0.03
CA GLU A 60 -2.55 -9.96 -1.26
C GLU A 60 -1.53 -8.92 -1.70
N VAL A 61 -0.30 -9.35 -1.93
CA VAL A 61 0.77 -8.45 -2.39
C VAL A 61 0.51 -8.09 -3.85
N LYS A 62 0.30 -6.80 -4.11
CA LYS A 62 0.04 -6.31 -5.46
C LYS A 62 1.28 -5.78 -6.15
N SER A 63 2.20 -5.19 -5.41
CA SER A 63 3.46 -4.73 -5.97
C SER A 63 4.53 -4.66 -4.89
N SER A 64 5.78 -4.68 -5.31
CA SER A 64 6.90 -4.48 -4.42
C SER A 64 8.06 -3.86 -5.20
N GLY A 65 8.78 -2.97 -4.53
CA GLY A 65 9.96 -2.34 -5.10
C GLY A 65 9.70 -1.24 -6.10
N ARG A 66 8.47 -0.77 -6.24
CA ARG A 66 8.16 0.34 -7.14
C ARG A 66 6.98 1.16 -6.62
N VAL A 67 6.87 2.37 -7.12
CA VAL A 67 5.72 3.24 -6.84
C VAL A 67 4.69 2.99 -7.93
N PRO A 68 3.53 2.39 -7.59
CA PRO A 68 2.48 2.23 -8.58
C PRO A 68 1.88 3.59 -8.93
N ASN A 69 1.20 3.68 -10.05
CA ASN A 69 0.47 4.90 -10.35
C ASN A 69 -0.92 4.84 -9.70
N ARG A 70 -1.59 5.97 -9.68
CA ARG A 70 -2.89 6.10 -9.01
C ARG A 70 -3.95 5.17 -9.61
N ASP A 71 -3.94 5.02 -10.92
CA ASP A 71 -4.92 4.16 -11.60
C ASP A 71 -4.73 2.70 -11.25
N GLU A 72 -3.48 2.25 -11.16
CA GLU A 72 -3.18 0.89 -10.73
C GLU A 72 -3.68 0.64 -9.31
N LEU A 73 -3.38 1.56 -8.42
CA LEU A 73 -3.77 1.43 -7.02
C LEU A 73 -5.29 1.38 -6.88
N ARG A 74 -5.98 2.24 -7.60
CA ARG A 74 -7.44 2.25 -7.61
C ARG A 74 -8.00 0.92 -8.12
N ALA A 75 -7.44 0.40 -9.21
CA ALA A 75 -7.89 -0.86 -9.78
C ALA A 75 -7.74 -2.02 -8.80
N TRP A 76 -6.64 -2.06 -8.09
CA TRP A 76 -6.40 -3.12 -7.10
C TRP A 76 -7.42 -3.06 -5.96
N ILE A 77 -7.79 -1.86 -5.54
CA ILE A 77 -8.79 -1.68 -4.49
C ILE A 77 -10.17 -2.10 -5.00
N GLU A 78 -10.51 -1.68 -6.22
CA GLU A 78 -11.84 -1.97 -6.79
C GLU A 78 -12.02 -3.44 -7.14
N GLU A 79 -10.94 -4.13 -7.46
CA GLU A 79 -10.98 -5.56 -7.79
C GLU A 79 -10.94 -6.47 -6.56
N ALA A 80 -10.65 -5.92 -5.42
CA ALA A 80 -10.54 -6.71 -4.18
C ALA A 80 -11.88 -7.22 -3.68
#